data_f4099484acfd67fcc1988832827befdd
#
_entry.id   f4099484acfd67fcc1988832827befdd
#
_cell.length_a   1.000
_cell.length_b   1.000
_cell.length_c   1.000
_cell.angle_alpha   90.00
_cell.angle_beta   90.00
_cell.angle_gamma   90.00
#
_symmetry.space_group_name_H-M   'P 1'
#
loop_
_entity.id
_entity.type
_entity.pdbx_description
1 polymer ?
#
loop_
_entity_poly.entity_id
_entity_poly.type
_entity_poly.pdbx_seq_one_letter_code
_entity_poly.pdbx_strand_id
1 'polypeptide(L)'
;MTEPSYLTATRASYDTVAVDYAERYGNALASMPLTRAMLAAFAELVQAAGDGPAADIGCGPGHVAAHLNALGVPVFGVDLSPKMVEVAQQRYPGLRFHEGSMTALDLKDGELGGIVAWYSTHHIPTEQLPVVFAEFHRTLAPGGHLLLGTHVGDERLHLQRAYGHPVSYESCLLPPDRITELLAEAGLIVSARLLEEPGEGRKRPHVCLLARKPEPS
;
A
#
# COMPACT_ATOMS: atom_id res chain seq x y z
N MET A 1 -5.31 -17.10 -18.43
CA MET A 1 -3.97 -16.49 -18.57
C MET A 1 -3.15 -16.92 -17.38
N THR A 2 -1.87 -17.28 -17.55
CA THR A 2 -0.97 -17.61 -16.44
C THR A 2 -0.61 -16.35 -15.68
N GLU A 3 -0.59 -16.43 -14.35
CA GLU A 3 -0.18 -15.32 -13.49
C GLU A 3 1.26 -14.87 -13.81
N PRO A 4 1.56 -13.57 -13.86
CA PRO A 4 2.92 -13.07 -14.08
C PRO A 4 3.92 -13.62 -13.05
N SER A 5 5.11 -14.00 -13.50
CA SER A 5 6.13 -14.64 -12.66
C SER A 5 6.57 -13.80 -11.46
N TYR A 6 6.57 -12.48 -11.57
CA TYR A 6 6.93 -11.59 -10.46
C TYR A 6 5.89 -11.63 -9.32
N LEU A 7 4.59 -11.78 -9.64
CA LEU A 7 3.54 -11.94 -8.62
C LEU A 7 3.69 -13.26 -7.88
N THR A 8 3.90 -14.36 -8.62
CA THR A 8 4.15 -15.68 -8.03
C THR A 8 5.38 -15.66 -7.10
N ALA A 9 6.48 -15.04 -7.53
CA ALA A 9 7.71 -14.94 -6.74
C ALA A 9 7.52 -14.07 -5.48
N THR A 10 6.84 -12.94 -5.62
CA THR A 10 6.52 -12.05 -4.49
C THR A 10 5.62 -12.76 -3.48
N ARG A 11 4.54 -13.41 -3.94
CA ARG A 11 3.63 -14.19 -3.08
C ARG A 11 4.40 -15.25 -2.29
N ALA A 12 5.13 -16.12 -2.95
CA ALA A 12 5.90 -17.20 -2.31
C ALA A 12 6.91 -16.66 -1.27
N SER A 13 7.53 -15.52 -1.57
CA SER A 13 8.46 -14.88 -0.65
C SER A 13 7.76 -14.34 0.59
N TYR A 14 6.63 -13.65 0.45
CA TYR A 14 5.87 -13.12 1.58
C TYR A 14 5.14 -14.20 2.36
N ASP A 15 4.72 -15.30 1.73
CA ASP A 15 4.23 -16.49 2.44
C ASP A 15 5.30 -17.08 3.37
N THR A 16 6.55 -17.09 2.90
CA THR A 16 7.68 -17.61 3.67
C THR A 16 8.00 -16.77 4.91
N VAL A 17 7.89 -15.44 4.81
CA VAL A 17 8.33 -14.51 5.87
C VAL A 17 7.21 -13.90 6.70
N ALA A 18 5.96 -14.28 6.48
CA ALA A 18 4.78 -13.59 7.03
C ALA A 18 4.83 -13.43 8.55
N VAL A 19 5.21 -14.46 9.28
CA VAL A 19 5.25 -14.45 10.76
C VAL A 19 6.35 -13.51 11.27
N ASP A 20 7.58 -13.69 10.77
CA ASP A 20 8.73 -12.88 11.20
C ASP A 20 8.55 -11.41 10.79
N TYR A 21 7.97 -11.17 9.61
CA TYR A 21 7.60 -9.82 9.17
C TYR A 21 6.59 -9.17 10.14
N ALA A 22 5.55 -9.91 10.51
CA ALA A 22 4.52 -9.43 11.42
C ALA A 22 5.04 -9.16 12.85
N GLU A 23 5.98 -9.98 13.35
CA GLU A 23 6.65 -9.73 14.63
C GLU A 23 7.50 -8.46 14.57
N ARG A 24 8.22 -8.25 13.47
CA ARG A 24 9.12 -7.11 13.31
C ARG A 24 8.38 -5.79 13.10
N TYR A 25 7.31 -5.77 12.31
CA TYR A 25 6.64 -4.53 11.86
C TYR A 25 5.25 -4.32 12.43
N GLY A 26 4.67 -5.29 13.11
CA GLY A 26 3.30 -5.19 13.62
C GLY A 26 3.05 -4.00 14.56
N ASN A 27 4.09 -3.45 15.18
CA ASN A 27 4.04 -2.26 16.02
C ASN A 27 4.85 -1.08 15.47
N ALA A 28 5.29 -1.12 14.20
CA ALA A 28 6.19 -0.12 13.63
C ALA A 28 5.62 1.30 13.70
N LEU A 29 4.31 1.47 13.51
CA LEU A 29 3.65 2.77 13.56
C LEU A 29 3.83 3.51 14.89
N ALA A 30 4.05 2.80 16.00
CA ALA A 30 4.24 3.44 17.31
C ALA A 30 5.44 4.41 17.32
N SER A 31 6.52 4.06 16.61
CA SER A 31 7.74 4.86 16.50
C SER A 31 7.78 5.82 15.30
N MET A 32 6.68 5.92 14.52
CA MET A 32 6.63 6.67 13.27
C MET A 32 5.61 7.83 13.34
N PRO A 33 5.91 8.94 14.04
CA PRO A 33 4.94 10.01 14.28
C PRO A 33 4.47 10.71 12.99
N LEU A 34 5.37 10.95 12.03
CA LEU A 34 5.00 11.58 10.75
C LEU A 34 4.12 10.67 9.90
N THR A 35 4.40 9.36 9.87
CA THR A 35 3.52 8.38 9.25
C THR A 35 2.13 8.41 9.87
N ARG A 36 2.02 8.39 11.21
CA ARG A 36 0.71 8.48 11.88
C ARG A 36 -0.02 9.78 11.55
N ALA A 37 0.68 10.91 11.44
CA ALA A 37 0.07 12.17 11.05
C ALA A 37 -0.50 12.13 9.62
N MET A 38 0.21 11.50 8.68
CA MET A 38 -0.29 11.32 7.31
C MET A 38 -1.49 10.36 7.25
N LEU A 39 -1.47 9.27 8.02
CA LEU A 39 -2.60 8.36 8.15
C LEU A 39 -3.81 9.04 8.81
N ALA A 40 -3.60 9.90 9.80
CA ALA A 40 -4.67 10.68 10.42
C ALA A 40 -5.29 11.68 9.45
N ALA A 41 -4.47 12.43 8.71
CA ALA A 41 -4.97 13.34 7.68
C ALA A 41 -5.76 12.60 6.58
N PHE A 42 -5.26 11.45 6.13
CA PHE A 42 -5.98 10.59 5.19
C PHE A 42 -7.33 10.13 5.77
N ALA A 43 -7.35 9.70 7.04
CA ALA A 43 -8.57 9.26 7.71
C ALA A 43 -9.63 10.38 7.76
N GLU A 44 -9.23 11.61 8.11
CA GLU A 44 -10.13 12.78 8.12
C GLU A 44 -10.71 13.08 6.73
N LEU A 45 -9.88 13.00 5.68
CA LEU A 45 -10.30 13.25 4.31
C LEU A 45 -11.31 12.19 3.83
N VAL A 46 -11.05 10.90 4.08
CA VAL A 46 -11.97 9.81 3.72
C VAL A 46 -13.30 9.95 4.46
N GLN A 47 -13.27 10.28 5.74
CA GLN A 47 -14.48 10.48 6.54
C GLN A 47 -15.29 11.71 6.06
N ALA A 48 -14.59 12.78 5.67
CA ALA A 48 -15.24 13.99 5.17
C ALA A 48 -15.93 13.79 3.81
N ALA A 49 -15.32 12.98 2.93
CA ALA A 49 -15.89 12.61 1.63
C ALA A 49 -17.15 11.73 1.79
N GLY A 50 -17.13 10.77 2.73
CA GLY A 50 -18.28 9.90 3.00
C GLY A 50 -18.61 8.87 1.91
N ASP A 51 -17.77 8.72 0.90
CA ASP A 51 -18.04 7.99 -0.35
C ASP A 51 -17.68 6.50 -0.31
N GLY A 52 -17.66 5.88 0.86
CA GLY A 52 -17.41 4.43 0.99
C GLY A 52 -16.25 4.07 1.93
N PRO A 53 -15.93 2.77 2.05
CA PRO A 53 -14.84 2.30 2.89
C PRO A 53 -13.48 2.62 2.30
N ALA A 54 -12.44 2.55 3.13
CA ALA A 54 -11.06 2.49 2.65
C ALA A 54 -10.60 1.04 2.43
N ALA A 55 -9.62 0.86 1.54
CA ALA A 55 -8.91 -0.40 1.38
C ALA A 55 -7.40 -0.21 1.64
N ASP A 56 -6.81 -1.09 2.45
CA ASP A 56 -5.36 -1.21 2.64
C ASP A 56 -4.83 -2.24 1.63
N ILE A 57 -4.19 -1.76 0.55
CA ILE A 57 -3.77 -2.60 -0.59
C ILE A 57 -2.30 -2.99 -0.45
N GLY A 58 -2.05 -4.28 -0.34
CA GLY A 58 -0.79 -4.84 0.13
C GLY A 58 -0.68 -4.69 1.65
N CYS A 59 -1.75 -5.06 2.35
CA CYS A 59 -1.93 -4.78 3.78
C CYS A 59 -0.95 -5.55 4.70
N GLY A 60 -0.27 -6.58 4.19
CA GLY A 60 0.60 -7.43 4.98
C GLY A 60 -0.11 -7.96 6.22
N PRO A 61 0.48 -7.83 7.44
CA PRO A 61 -0.10 -8.33 8.67
C PRO A 61 -1.22 -7.41 9.24
N GLY A 62 -1.73 -6.43 8.48
CA GLY A 62 -2.94 -5.66 8.77
C GLY A 62 -2.79 -4.48 9.73
N HIS A 63 -1.58 -4.09 10.12
CA HIS A 63 -1.35 -3.05 11.15
C HIS A 63 -1.78 -1.64 10.71
N VAL A 64 -1.71 -1.33 9.40
CA VAL A 64 -2.18 -0.04 8.86
C VAL A 64 -3.71 -0.01 8.81
N ALA A 65 -4.34 -1.08 8.32
CA ALA A 65 -5.81 -1.24 8.37
C ALA A 65 -6.33 -1.10 9.81
N ALA A 66 -5.69 -1.78 10.78
CA ALA A 66 -6.07 -1.68 12.19
C ALA A 66 -5.93 -0.26 12.73
N HIS A 67 -4.89 0.47 12.34
CA HIS A 67 -4.71 1.86 12.75
C HIS A 67 -5.80 2.78 12.16
N LEU A 68 -6.13 2.64 10.88
CA LEU A 68 -7.22 3.40 10.24
C LEU A 68 -8.58 3.09 10.87
N ASN A 69 -8.85 1.82 11.18
CA ASN A 69 -10.07 1.44 11.90
C ASN A 69 -10.15 2.09 13.29
N ALA A 70 -9.03 2.17 14.00
CA ALA A 70 -8.97 2.86 15.30
C ALA A 70 -9.19 4.37 15.18
N LEU A 71 -8.94 4.97 14.01
CA LEU A 71 -9.27 6.37 13.67
C LEU A 71 -10.72 6.53 13.18
N GLY A 72 -11.52 5.45 13.18
CA GLY A 72 -12.94 5.49 12.81
C GLY A 72 -13.23 5.34 11.31
N VAL A 73 -12.25 4.97 10.49
CA VAL A 73 -12.45 4.71 9.06
C VAL A 73 -12.94 3.27 8.87
N PRO A 74 -14.08 3.02 8.22
CA PRO A 74 -14.44 1.69 7.75
C PRO A 74 -13.38 1.19 6.77
N VAL A 75 -12.67 0.10 7.07
CA VAL A 75 -11.53 -0.36 6.28
C VAL A 75 -11.47 -1.88 6.20
N PHE A 76 -10.95 -2.38 5.10
CA PHE A 76 -10.55 -3.77 4.93
C PHE A 76 -9.16 -3.85 4.27
N GLY A 77 -8.50 -5.01 4.37
CA GLY A 77 -7.20 -5.22 3.76
C GLY A 77 -7.26 -6.17 2.57
N VAL A 78 -6.38 -5.95 1.61
CA VAL A 78 -6.13 -6.88 0.48
C VAL A 78 -4.63 -7.14 0.41
N ASP A 79 -4.23 -8.40 0.36
CA ASP A 79 -2.82 -8.78 0.18
C ASP A 79 -2.68 -9.92 -0.84
N LEU A 80 -1.55 -9.93 -1.56
CA LEU A 80 -1.22 -10.98 -2.53
C LEU A 80 -0.90 -12.32 -1.85
N SER A 81 -0.37 -12.28 -0.61
CA SER A 81 0.05 -13.44 0.16
C SER A 81 -1.10 -13.97 1.03
N PRO A 82 -1.62 -15.18 0.79
CA PRO A 82 -2.61 -15.81 1.67
C PRO A 82 -2.10 -15.96 3.11
N LYS A 83 -0.78 -16.12 3.30
CA LYS A 83 -0.20 -16.23 4.63
C LYS A 83 -0.19 -14.90 5.38
N MET A 84 0.02 -13.77 4.69
CA MET A 84 -0.16 -12.43 5.27
C MET A 84 -1.61 -12.19 5.68
N VAL A 85 -2.57 -12.57 4.83
CA VAL A 85 -4.00 -12.49 5.12
C VAL A 85 -4.36 -13.32 6.37
N GLU A 86 -3.87 -14.56 6.46
CA GLU A 86 -4.07 -15.41 7.65
C GLU A 86 -3.53 -14.73 8.93
N VAL A 87 -2.32 -14.19 8.89
CA VAL A 87 -1.72 -13.49 10.02
C VAL A 87 -2.51 -12.24 10.39
N ALA A 88 -2.97 -11.46 9.40
CA ALA A 88 -3.78 -10.27 9.63
C ALA A 88 -5.12 -10.61 10.30
N GLN A 89 -5.82 -11.65 9.82
CA GLN A 89 -7.07 -12.14 10.41
C GLN A 89 -6.90 -12.62 11.85
N GLN A 90 -5.79 -13.31 12.15
CA GLN A 90 -5.48 -13.76 13.51
C GLN A 90 -5.20 -12.59 14.46
N ARG A 91 -4.50 -11.55 13.98
CA ARG A 91 -4.14 -10.37 14.79
C ARG A 91 -5.31 -9.42 14.99
N TYR A 92 -6.17 -9.29 14.00
CA TYR A 92 -7.28 -8.32 13.97
C TYR A 92 -8.59 -8.99 13.56
N PRO A 93 -9.16 -9.89 14.37
CA PRO A 93 -10.34 -10.69 14.01
C PRO A 93 -11.61 -9.87 13.79
N GLY A 94 -11.61 -8.59 14.17
CA GLY A 94 -12.71 -7.65 13.90
C GLY A 94 -12.65 -6.98 12.54
N LEU A 95 -11.57 -7.19 11.75
CA LEU A 95 -11.39 -6.62 10.43
C LEU A 95 -11.49 -7.70 9.34
N ARG A 96 -11.82 -7.28 8.14
CA ARG A 96 -11.85 -8.16 6.97
C ARG A 96 -10.55 -8.04 6.20
N PHE A 97 -10.00 -9.19 5.80
CA PHE A 97 -8.81 -9.28 4.96
C PHE A 97 -9.06 -10.31 3.87
N HIS A 98 -8.65 -9.99 2.65
CA HIS A 98 -8.87 -10.81 1.46
C HIS A 98 -7.56 -11.04 0.70
N GLU A 99 -7.43 -12.21 0.11
CA GLU A 99 -6.37 -12.44 -0.88
C GLU A 99 -6.74 -11.72 -2.17
N GLY A 100 -5.77 -11.02 -2.77
CA GLY A 100 -5.99 -10.31 -4.02
C GLY A 100 -4.74 -9.61 -4.55
N SER A 101 -4.76 -9.24 -5.82
CA SER A 101 -3.69 -8.51 -6.49
C SER A 101 -4.09 -7.07 -6.75
N MET A 102 -3.17 -6.13 -6.46
CA MET A 102 -3.36 -4.72 -6.79
C MET A 102 -3.39 -4.43 -8.31
N THR A 103 -3.04 -5.41 -9.14
CA THR A 103 -3.12 -5.31 -10.60
C THR A 103 -4.50 -5.68 -11.17
N ALA A 104 -5.37 -6.28 -10.34
CA ALA A 104 -6.74 -6.67 -10.71
C ALA A 104 -7.55 -6.85 -9.42
N LEU A 105 -8.09 -5.76 -8.89
CA LEU A 105 -8.87 -5.74 -7.66
C LEU A 105 -10.30 -6.26 -7.93
N ASP A 106 -10.76 -7.21 -7.12
CA ASP A 106 -12.14 -7.69 -7.15
C ASP A 106 -13.07 -6.71 -6.44
N LEU A 107 -13.14 -5.49 -6.98
CA LEU A 107 -13.93 -4.36 -6.50
C LEU A 107 -14.61 -3.67 -7.68
N LYS A 108 -15.76 -3.07 -7.42
CA LYS A 108 -16.49 -2.30 -8.44
C LYS A 108 -15.83 -0.93 -8.67
N ASP A 109 -16.15 -0.34 -9.82
CA ASP A 109 -15.76 1.04 -10.12
C ASP A 109 -16.36 1.99 -9.08
N GLY A 110 -15.53 2.88 -8.51
CA GLY A 110 -15.97 3.88 -7.56
C GLY A 110 -16.46 3.34 -6.20
N GLU A 111 -16.08 2.12 -5.81
CA GLU A 111 -16.53 1.51 -4.55
C GLU A 111 -15.84 2.09 -3.30
N LEU A 112 -14.65 2.67 -3.46
CA LEU A 112 -13.80 3.08 -2.34
C LEU A 112 -13.79 4.60 -2.15
N GLY A 113 -14.01 5.06 -0.92
CA GLY A 113 -13.72 6.43 -0.52
C GLY A 113 -12.22 6.68 -0.31
N GLY A 114 -11.42 5.62 -0.06
CA GLY A 114 -9.98 5.73 0.09
C GLY A 114 -9.21 4.46 -0.20
N ILE A 115 -7.95 4.65 -0.62
CA ILE A 115 -6.95 3.57 -0.73
C ILE A 115 -5.71 3.98 0.06
N VAL A 116 -5.20 3.08 0.88
CA VAL A 116 -3.83 3.17 1.38
C VAL A 116 -3.00 2.05 0.76
N ALA A 117 -1.82 2.41 0.22
CA ALA A 117 -0.83 1.49 -0.33
C ALA A 117 0.50 1.76 0.38
N TRP A 118 0.75 1.01 1.47
CA TRP A 118 1.84 1.31 2.40
C TRP A 118 2.98 0.30 2.23
N TYR A 119 4.09 0.74 1.64
CA TYR A 119 5.26 -0.10 1.30
C TYR A 119 4.90 -1.37 0.52
N SER A 120 3.96 -1.27 -0.41
CA SER A 120 3.49 -2.41 -1.22
C SER A 120 3.79 -2.25 -2.72
N THR A 121 3.64 -1.05 -3.27
CA THR A 121 3.78 -0.80 -4.72
C THR A 121 5.20 -0.97 -5.27
N HIS A 122 6.24 -0.86 -4.43
CA HIS A 122 7.62 -1.05 -4.88
C HIS A 122 7.97 -2.50 -5.25
N HIS A 123 7.09 -3.47 -4.98
CA HIS A 123 7.22 -4.86 -5.45
C HIS A 123 6.68 -5.06 -6.87
N ILE A 124 6.07 -4.04 -7.43
CA ILE A 124 5.55 -4.06 -8.80
C ILE A 124 6.66 -3.55 -9.75
N PRO A 125 6.97 -4.26 -10.82
CA PRO A 125 7.85 -3.75 -11.87
C PRO A 125 7.37 -2.37 -12.36
N THR A 126 8.29 -1.45 -12.58
CA THR A 126 7.96 -0.05 -12.94
C THR A 126 7.03 0.03 -14.15
N GLU A 127 7.23 -0.85 -15.12
CA GLU A 127 6.41 -0.96 -16.35
C GLU A 127 4.97 -1.44 -16.09
N GLN A 128 4.69 -2.01 -14.90
CA GLN A 128 3.36 -2.46 -14.49
C GLN A 128 2.65 -1.49 -13.54
N LEU A 129 3.33 -0.47 -13.01
CA LEU A 129 2.71 0.54 -12.15
C LEU A 129 1.53 1.29 -12.80
N PRO A 130 1.54 1.59 -14.12
CA PRO A 130 0.37 2.17 -14.77
C PRO A 130 -0.90 1.31 -14.63
N VAL A 131 -0.77 -0.03 -14.65
CA VAL A 131 -1.90 -0.94 -14.45
C VAL A 131 -2.43 -0.82 -13.02
N VAL A 132 -1.53 -0.79 -12.03
CA VAL A 132 -1.89 -0.64 -10.61
C VAL A 132 -2.59 0.70 -10.34
N PHE A 133 -2.04 1.80 -10.86
CA PHE A 133 -2.62 3.12 -10.63
C PHE A 133 -3.94 3.33 -11.39
N ALA A 134 -4.11 2.68 -12.55
CA ALA A 134 -5.40 2.62 -13.23
C ALA A 134 -6.46 1.85 -12.40
N GLU A 135 -6.08 0.74 -11.75
CA GLU A 135 -6.97 0.00 -10.85
C GLU A 135 -7.32 0.84 -9.59
N PHE A 136 -6.37 1.57 -9.03
CA PHE A 136 -6.63 2.49 -7.93
C PHE A 136 -7.59 3.60 -8.36
N HIS A 137 -7.35 4.20 -9.53
CA HIS A 137 -8.28 5.20 -10.07
C HIS A 137 -9.65 4.61 -10.36
N ARG A 138 -9.74 3.41 -10.93
CA ARG A 138 -11.03 2.76 -11.24
C ARG A 138 -11.85 2.53 -9.98
N THR A 139 -11.23 1.99 -8.93
CA THR A 139 -11.92 1.58 -7.69
C THR A 139 -12.22 2.74 -6.75
N LEU A 140 -11.48 3.86 -6.81
CA LEU A 140 -11.80 5.07 -6.06
C LEU A 140 -13.07 5.74 -6.61
N ALA A 141 -13.94 6.16 -5.70
CA ALA A 141 -15.03 7.08 -6.00
C ALA A 141 -14.48 8.43 -6.49
N PRO A 142 -15.23 9.21 -7.29
CA PRO A 142 -14.91 10.62 -7.51
C PRO A 142 -14.72 11.34 -6.17
N GLY A 143 -13.71 12.19 -6.04
CA GLY A 143 -13.35 12.79 -4.73
C GLY A 143 -12.54 11.89 -3.80
N GLY A 144 -12.50 10.58 -4.02
CA GLY A 144 -11.79 9.62 -3.17
C GLY A 144 -10.27 9.82 -3.13
N HIS A 145 -9.66 9.37 -2.04
CA HIS A 145 -8.26 9.67 -1.71
C HIS A 145 -7.36 8.44 -1.77
N LEU A 146 -6.12 8.63 -2.24
CA LEU A 146 -5.03 7.65 -2.18
C LEU A 146 -3.93 8.16 -1.25
N LEU A 147 -3.52 7.34 -0.29
CA LEU A 147 -2.29 7.55 0.46
C LEU A 147 -1.27 6.46 0.08
N LEU A 148 -0.19 6.84 -0.59
CA LEU A 148 0.87 5.95 -1.03
C LEU A 148 2.14 6.23 -0.23
N GLY A 149 2.69 5.22 0.45
CA GLY A 149 3.98 5.29 1.14
C GLY A 149 4.97 4.32 0.53
N THR A 150 6.18 4.79 0.18
CA THR A 150 7.22 3.92 -0.41
C THR A 150 8.64 4.41 -0.14
N HIS A 151 9.61 3.53 -0.34
CA HIS A 151 11.02 3.89 -0.36
C HIS A 151 11.37 4.70 -1.61
N VAL A 152 12.31 5.63 -1.45
CA VAL A 152 12.82 6.47 -2.55
C VAL A 152 14.15 5.91 -3.06
N GLY A 153 14.34 5.92 -4.36
CA GLY A 153 15.57 5.53 -5.06
C GLY A 153 15.40 5.68 -6.56
N ASP A 154 16.33 5.14 -7.31
CA ASP A 154 16.28 5.02 -8.77
C ASP A 154 16.99 3.72 -9.17
N GLU A 155 16.49 2.61 -8.62
CA GLU A 155 17.13 1.31 -8.79
C GLU A 155 16.16 0.15 -8.66
N ARG A 156 16.50 -0.98 -9.27
CA ARG A 156 15.81 -2.26 -9.10
C ARG A 156 16.72 -3.19 -8.28
N LEU A 157 16.20 -3.64 -7.14
CA LEU A 157 16.91 -4.54 -6.23
C LEU A 157 16.28 -5.92 -6.33
N HIS A 158 17.11 -6.95 -6.50
CA HIS A 158 16.69 -8.33 -6.39
C HIS A 158 17.08 -8.88 -5.01
N LEU A 159 16.08 -9.21 -4.20
CA LEU A 159 16.30 -9.71 -2.85
C LEU A 159 16.25 -11.25 -2.85
N GLN A 160 17.33 -11.85 -2.33
CA GLN A 160 17.48 -13.32 -2.20
C GLN A 160 17.37 -13.79 -0.74
N ARG A 161 17.43 -12.87 0.22
CA ARG A 161 17.26 -13.14 1.65
C ARG A 161 16.51 -11.98 2.33
N ALA A 162 15.52 -12.32 3.15
CA ALA A 162 14.83 -11.37 4.02
C ALA A 162 14.40 -12.08 5.31
N TYR A 163 14.48 -11.41 6.45
CA TYR A 163 14.05 -11.91 7.77
C TYR A 163 14.65 -13.30 8.14
N GLY A 164 15.86 -13.58 7.70
CA GLY A 164 16.52 -14.87 7.93
C GLY A 164 16.20 -15.96 6.92
N HIS A 165 15.24 -15.77 6.03
CA HIS A 165 14.77 -16.75 5.06
C HIS A 165 15.26 -16.50 3.64
N PRO A 166 15.37 -17.55 2.80
CA PRO A 166 15.52 -17.38 1.35
C PRO A 166 14.23 -16.81 0.76
N VAL A 167 14.36 -15.81 -0.09
CA VAL A 167 13.26 -15.16 -0.83
C VAL A 167 13.70 -14.90 -2.25
N SER A 168 12.75 -14.56 -3.12
CA SER A 168 13.07 -14.15 -4.50
C SER A 168 12.00 -13.13 -4.95
N TYR A 169 12.26 -11.85 -4.68
CA TYR A 169 11.41 -10.77 -5.16
C TYR A 169 12.22 -9.52 -5.51
N GLU A 170 11.63 -8.69 -6.32
CA GLU A 170 12.22 -7.41 -6.70
C GLU A 170 11.63 -6.25 -5.88
N SER A 171 12.43 -5.23 -5.68
CA SER A 171 12.04 -3.94 -5.14
C SER A 171 12.45 -2.86 -6.13
N CYS A 172 11.48 -2.25 -6.80
CA CYS A 172 11.67 -1.19 -7.78
C CYS A 172 11.51 0.15 -7.08
N LEU A 173 12.61 0.85 -6.87
CA LEU A 173 12.63 2.14 -6.21
C LEU A 173 12.60 3.24 -7.26
N LEU A 174 11.75 4.22 -7.08
CA LEU A 174 11.59 5.35 -7.99
C LEU A 174 11.78 6.69 -7.28
N PRO A 175 12.23 7.72 -8.00
CA PRO A 175 12.17 9.09 -7.52
C PRO A 175 10.70 9.50 -7.29
N PRO A 176 10.40 10.32 -6.25
CA PRO A 176 9.04 10.76 -5.95
C PRO A 176 8.35 11.48 -7.11
N ASP A 177 9.10 12.23 -7.91
CA ASP A 177 8.55 12.94 -9.07
C ASP A 177 8.07 11.96 -10.14
N ARG A 178 8.81 10.85 -10.36
CA ARG A 178 8.36 9.82 -11.32
C ARG A 178 7.09 9.11 -10.85
N ILE A 179 6.95 8.85 -9.54
CA ILE A 179 5.70 8.29 -8.99
C ILE A 179 4.55 9.28 -9.17
N THR A 180 4.80 10.57 -8.93
CA THR A 180 3.80 11.65 -9.12
C THR A 180 3.34 11.73 -10.57
N GLU A 181 4.26 11.63 -11.54
CA GLU A 181 3.93 11.59 -12.99
C GLU A 181 3.04 10.39 -13.33
N LEU A 182 3.41 9.19 -12.87
CA LEU A 182 2.64 7.96 -13.11
C LEU A 182 1.22 8.04 -12.49
N LEU A 183 1.09 8.64 -11.31
CA LEU A 183 -0.22 8.89 -10.69
C LEU A 183 -1.05 9.87 -11.52
N ALA A 184 -0.43 10.94 -12.02
CA ALA A 184 -1.10 11.93 -12.87
C ALA A 184 -1.53 11.33 -14.23
N GLU A 185 -0.70 10.49 -14.85
CA GLU A 185 -1.03 9.72 -16.05
C GLU A 185 -2.26 8.82 -15.84
N ALA A 186 -2.45 8.30 -14.61
CA ALA A 186 -3.62 7.51 -14.24
C ALA A 186 -4.84 8.38 -13.81
N GLY A 187 -4.74 9.72 -13.84
CA GLY A 187 -5.82 10.63 -13.45
C GLY A 187 -5.91 10.90 -11.94
N LEU A 188 -4.86 10.58 -11.18
CA LEU A 188 -4.77 10.86 -9.74
C LEU A 188 -3.91 12.10 -9.48
N ILE A 189 -4.45 13.10 -8.77
CA ILE A 189 -3.78 14.38 -8.53
C ILE A 189 -3.14 14.35 -7.14
N VAL A 190 -1.81 14.43 -7.07
CA VAL A 190 -1.07 14.54 -5.80
C VAL A 190 -1.32 15.92 -5.19
N SER A 191 -1.86 15.97 -3.97
CA SER A 191 -2.20 17.18 -3.21
C SER A 191 -1.23 17.48 -2.09
N ALA A 192 -0.55 16.46 -1.55
CA ALA A 192 0.46 16.65 -0.51
C ALA A 192 1.58 15.59 -0.63
N ARG A 193 2.77 15.97 -0.16
CA ARG A 193 3.96 15.13 -0.18
C ARG A 193 4.76 15.33 1.10
N LEU A 194 5.10 14.22 1.75
CA LEU A 194 6.04 14.18 2.86
C LEU A 194 7.24 13.34 2.44
N LEU A 195 8.43 13.95 2.43
CA LEU A 195 9.70 13.27 2.21
C LEU A 195 10.42 13.20 3.56
N GLU A 196 10.74 11.99 4.01
CA GLU A 196 11.58 11.78 5.18
C GLU A 196 12.97 11.30 4.73
N GLU A 197 14.00 12.04 5.15
CA GLU A 197 15.40 11.71 4.90
C GLU A 197 15.86 10.51 5.73
N PRO A 198 16.94 9.82 5.32
CA PRO A 198 17.54 8.75 6.10
C PRO A 198 17.89 9.23 7.51
N GLY A 199 17.64 8.39 8.51
CA GLY A 199 17.95 8.68 9.92
C GLY A 199 18.34 7.39 10.65
N GLU A 200 18.43 7.47 11.98
CA GLU A 200 18.73 6.26 12.78
C GLU A 200 17.72 5.15 12.48
N GLY A 201 18.21 4.00 12.03
CA GLY A 201 17.41 2.84 11.67
C GLY A 201 16.83 2.81 10.25
N ARG A 202 16.95 3.90 9.48
CA ARG A 202 16.50 3.98 8.08
C ARG A 202 17.66 4.25 7.15
N LYS A 203 17.92 3.31 6.24
CA LYS A 203 19.04 3.42 5.29
C LYS A 203 18.72 4.26 4.04
N ARG A 204 17.43 4.52 3.78
CA ARG A 204 16.94 5.19 2.56
C ARG A 204 15.88 6.22 2.91
N PRO A 205 15.76 7.29 2.12
CA PRO A 205 14.62 8.19 2.22
C PRO A 205 13.34 7.43 1.90
N HIS A 206 12.22 7.92 2.42
CA HIS A 206 10.91 7.45 1.98
C HIS A 206 9.97 8.62 1.72
N VAL A 207 8.99 8.39 0.88
CA VAL A 207 7.99 9.38 0.52
C VAL A 207 6.60 8.85 0.87
N CYS A 208 5.78 9.76 1.35
CA CYS A 208 4.35 9.59 1.48
C CYS A 208 3.68 10.60 0.56
N LEU A 209 2.86 10.13 -0.38
CA LEU A 209 2.10 10.93 -1.33
C LEU A 209 0.61 10.80 -1.01
N LEU A 210 -0.04 11.93 -0.78
CA LEU A 210 -1.49 12.00 -0.71
C LEU A 210 -2.01 12.49 -2.06
N ALA A 211 -2.87 11.71 -2.68
CA ALA A 211 -3.47 12.03 -3.97
C ALA A 211 -4.99 11.88 -3.91
N ARG A 212 -5.70 12.42 -4.88
CA ARG A 212 -7.15 12.28 -5.00
C ARG A 212 -7.58 12.00 -6.43
N LYS A 213 -8.69 11.31 -6.59
CA LYS A 213 -9.40 11.23 -7.86
C LYS A 213 -10.27 12.49 -8.00
N PRO A 214 -10.12 13.28 -9.09
CA PRO A 214 -10.96 14.46 -9.30
C PRO A 214 -12.44 14.11 -9.39
N GLU A 215 -13.30 15.08 -9.03
CA GLU A 215 -14.72 15.04 -9.36
C GLU A 215 -14.89 15.12 -10.88
N PRO A 216 -15.93 14.48 -11.44
CA PRO A 216 -16.30 14.72 -12.84
C PRO A 216 -16.64 16.20 -13.07
N SER A 217 -16.12 16.75 -14.14
CA SER A 217 -16.40 18.14 -14.55
C SER A 217 -17.84 18.32 -14.99
#